data_58e5f5243f971890768a719df3e50604
#
_entry.id   58e5f5243f971890768a719df3e50604
#
_cell.length_a   1.000
_cell.length_b   1.000
_cell.length_c   1.000
_cell.angle_alpha   90.00
_cell.angle_beta   90.00
_cell.angle_gamma   90.00
#
_symmetry.space_group_name_H-M   'P 1'
#
loop_
_entity.id
_entity.type
_entity.pdbx_description
1 polymer ?
#
loop_
_entity_poly.entity_id
_entity_poly.type
_entity_poly.pdbx_seq_one_letter_code
_entity_poly.pdbx_strand_id
1 'polypeptide(L)'
;IGPRGLRYRITAFSTSLLEVERLTSSGSTDAGWPGFNAMQTVNGLITLDASNLQGGYRGPFACCPDNEKVTELEWTVTYANGLAGIGREGQIYEIPTYYVFEYRDMDVAGAWTVIEKMNVGGSLDAQGFTERVSLPYAMRAEARIRKQYVDRPGRINDEARDDATWTDLRGRMQNSPTSYPGLTVMTCNIRGGDRLSA
;
A
#
# COMPACT_ATOMS: atom_id res chain seq x y z
N ILE A 1 -9.21 19.11 4.19
CA ILE A 1 -10.01 18.13 3.44
C ILE A 1 -9.14 16.89 3.33
N GLY A 2 -9.39 15.91 4.17
CA GLY A 2 -8.69 14.64 4.21
C GLY A 2 -9.10 13.69 3.09
N PRO A 3 -8.49 12.50 2.97
CA PRO A 3 -8.91 11.44 2.08
C PRO A 3 -10.43 11.20 2.19
N ARG A 4 -11.06 10.88 1.07
CA ARG A 4 -12.51 10.65 1.01
C ARG A 4 -12.93 9.62 2.06
N GLY A 5 -13.98 9.95 2.79
CA GLY A 5 -14.57 9.07 3.76
C GLY A 5 -14.01 9.16 5.18
N LEU A 6 -13.00 9.96 5.41
CA LEU A 6 -12.45 10.18 6.74
C LEU A 6 -12.91 11.52 7.31
N ARG A 7 -13.25 11.53 8.59
CA ARG A 7 -13.63 12.75 9.32
C ARG A 7 -12.48 13.22 10.18
N TYR A 8 -12.24 14.53 10.16
CA TYR A 8 -11.22 15.17 10.96
C TYR A 8 -11.80 16.33 11.76
N ARG A 9 -11.36 16.47 12.99
CA ARG A 9 -11.62 17.65 13.83
C ARG A 9 -10.41 18.54 13.78
N ILE A 10 -10.59 19.83 13.50
CA ILE A 10 -9.54 20.83 13.64
C ILE A 10 -9.40 21.14 15.12
N THR A 11 -8.21 20.97 15.68
CA THR A 11 -7.89 21.24 17.08
C THR A 11 -7.19 22.58 17.26
N ALA A 12 -6.40 23.00 16.28
CA ALA A 12 -5.76 24.31 16.23
C ALA A 12 -5.49 24.75 14.79
N PHE A 13 -5.41 26.05 14.57
CA PHE A 13 -4.98 26.62 13.30
C PHE A 13 -4.24 27.94 13.48
N SER A 14 -3.31 28.20 12.58
CA SER A 14 -2.61 29.47 12.40
C SER A 14 -2.45 29.76 10.91
N THR A 15 -1.75 30.81 10.57
CA THR A 15 -1.46 31.16 9.14
C THR A 15 -0.64 30.08 8.42
N SER A 16 0.10 29.26 9.14
CA SER A 16 1.03 28.25 8.58
C SER A 16 0.83 26.83 9.11
N LEU A 17 -0.03 26.63 10.10
CA LEU A 17 -0.23 25.34 10.76
C LEU A 17 -1.73 25.04 10.90
N LEU A 18 -2.08 23.79 10.56
CA LEU A 18 -3.39 23.21 10.83
C LEU A 18 -3.20 21.92 11.61
N GLU A 19 -3.65 21.90 12.86
CA GLU A 19 -3.66 20.71 13.68
C GLU A 19 -5.02 20.03 13.57
N VAL A 20 -5.00 18.72 13.37
CA VAL A 20 -6.22 17.92 13.22
C VAL A 20 -6.11 16.60 13.96
N GLU A 21 -7.25 16.12 14.42
CA GLU A 21 -7.44 14.76 14.93
C GLU A 21 -8.32 13.98 13.96
N ARG A 22 -7.96 12.73 13.66
CA ARG A 22 -8.85 11.82 12.93
C ARG A 22 -9.94 11.32 13.88
N LEU A 23 -11.16 11.24 13.36
CA LEU A 23 -12.29 10.72 14.12
C LEU A 23 -12.65 9.30 13.66
N THR A 24 -13.01 8.46 14.60
CA THR A 24 -13.64 7.16 14.34
C THR A 24 -15.05 7.36 13.76
N SER A 25 -15.68 6.29 13.31
CA SER A 25 -17.08 6.32 12.84
C SER A 25 -18.05 6.80 13.93
N SER A 26 -17.76 6.51 15.19
CA SER A 26 -18.54 7.00 16.35
C SER A 26 -18.32 8.48 16.68
N GLY A 27 -17.36 9.16 16.03
CA GLY A 27 -17.03 10.55 16.28
C GLY A 27 -16.03 10.79 17.43
N SER A 28 -15.48 9.73 18.00
CA SER A 28 -14.40 9.82 19.00
C SER A 28 -13.06 10.00 18.32
N THR A 29 -12.06 10.58 19.01
CA THR A 29 -10.69 10.68 18.50
C THR A 29 -10.11 9.29 18.27
N ASP A 30 -9.49 9.09 17.11
CA ASP A 30 -8.77 7.86 16.78
C ASP A 30 -7.35 7.89 17.34
N ALA A 31 -7.19 7.34 18.53
CA ALA A 31 -5.89 7.29 19.23
C ALA A 31 -4.82 6.45 18.48
N GLY A 32 -5.23 5.61 17.54
CA GLY A 32 -4.31 4.82 16.72
C GLY A 32 -3.83 5.52 15.46
N TRP A 33 -4.32 6.74 15.17
CA TRP A 33 -3.88 7.50 14.01
C TRP A 33 -2.63 8.33 14.35
N PRO A 34 -1.51 8.09 13.65
CA PRO A 34 -0.23 8.77 13.95
C PRO A 34 -0.14 10.21 13.41
N GLY A 35 -1.21 10.73 12.80
CA GLY A 35 -1.20 12.03 12.14
C GLY A 35 -0.81 11.95 10.66
N PHE A 36 -0.86 13.09 9.98
CA PHE A 36 -0.32 13.24 8.62
C PHE A 36 1.19 13.39 8.68
N ASN A 37 1.88 12.78 7.72
CA ASN A 37 3.27 13.10 7.44
C ASN A 37 3.39 13.67 6.01
N ALA A 38 4.55 14.24 5.67
CA ALA A 38 4.77 14.87 4.37
C ALA A 38 4.55 13.93 3.16
N MET A 39 4.52 12.61 3.39
CA MET A 39 4.33 11.60 2.35
C MET A 39 2.86 11.17 2.17
N GLN A 40 1.96 11.66 2.99
CA GLN A 40 0.51 11.39 2.87
C GLN A 40 -0.20 12.41 1.97
N THR A 41 0.52 13.23 1.25
CA THR A 41 -0.06 14.11 0.25
C THR A 41 -0.58 13.26 -0.91
N VAL A 42 -1.87 13.38 -1.13
CA VAL A 42 -2.65 12.73 -2.17
C VAL A 42 -1.99 12.97 -3.54
N ASN A 43 -1.81 11.94 -4.33
CA ASN A 43 -1.27 11.87 -5.69
C ASN A 43 0.26 11.73 -5.82
N GLY A 44 0.98 11.38 -4.77
CA GLY A 44 2.41 11.08 -4.86
C GLY A 44 2.69 9.59 -4.78
N LEU A 45 3.68 9.14 -5.49
CA LEU A 45 4.30 7.84 -5.27
C LEU A 45 4.88 7.82 -3.85
N ILE A 46 4.53 6.81 -3.05
CA ILE A 46 4.93 6.74 -1.65
C ILE A 46 6.19 5.90 -1.53
N THR A 47 7.33 6.56 -1.33
CA THR A 47 8.61 5.87 -1.11
C THR A 47 8.60 5.14 0.22
N LEU A 48 8.98 3.87 0.19
CA LEU A 48 9.17 3.04 1.37
C LEU A 48 10.64 3.11 1.78
N ASP A 49 10.91 3.75 2.90
CA ASP A 49 12.26 3.93 3.42
C ASP A 49 12.48 3.01 4.63
N ALA A 50 13.55 2.19 4.56
CA ALA A 50 13.95 1.30 5.64
C ALA A 50 14.72 2.01 6.77
N SER A 51 15.25 3.22 6.55
CA SER A 51 15.99 3.97 7.56
C SER A 51 15.11 4.39 8.74
N ASN A 52 13.81 4.36 8.58
CA ASN A 52 12.83 4.75 9.59
C ASN A 52 12.34 3.53 10.39
N LEU A 53 13.26 2.84 11.06
CA LEU A 53 13.01 1.58 11.77
C LEU A 53 11.96 1.67 12.88
N GLN A 54 11.70 2.85 13.44
CA GLN A 54 10.84 3.03 14.61
C GLN A 54 9.44 3.55 14.30
N GLY A 55 8.92 3.36 13.12
CA GLY A 55 7.58 3.81 12.79
C GLY A 55 7.41 4.25 11.34
N GLY A 56 8.28 3.79 10.46
CA GLY A 56 8.30 4.10 9.04
C GLY A 56 7.07 3.64 8.25
N TYR A 57 5.94 3.45 8.93
CA TYR A 57 4.68 3.18 8.26
C TYR A 57 4.25 4.38 7.42
N ARG A 58 3.81 4.07 6.21
CA ARG A 58 3.10 4.97 5.32
C ARG A 58 1.62 4.61 5.38
N GLY A 59 0.77 5.60 5.52
CA GLY A 59 -0.62 5.42 5.88
C GLY A 59 -0.87 5.74 7.36
N PRO A 60 -2.00 5.30 7.93
CA PRO A 60 -3.00 4.46 7.28
C PRO A 60 -3.86 5.20 6.25
N PHE A 61 -4.26 4.49 5.20
CA PHE A 61 -5.17 4.97 4.18
C PHE A 61 -6.44 4.13 4.18
N ALA A 62 -7.59 4.80 4.06
CA ALA A 62 -8.86 4.11 3.88
C ALA A 62 -8.90 3.41 2.51
N CYS A 63 -9.32 2.15 2.48
CA CYS A 63 -9.37 1.33 1.29
C CYS A 63 -10.70 1.42 0.54
N CYS A 64 -11.70 2.07 1.11
CA CYS A 64 -13.01 2.30 0.48
C CYS A 64 -13.60 3.63 0.95
N PRO A 65 -14.58 4.18 0.19
CA PRO A 65 -15.37 5.33 0.61
C PRO A 65 -16.15 5.09 1.91
N ASP A 66 -16.65 6.17 2.52
CA ASP A 66 -17.63 6.08 3.61
C ASP A 66 -18.87 5.30 3.14
N ASN A 67 -19.41 4.50 4.05
CA ASN A 67 -20.58 3.65 3.82
C ASN A 67 -20.38 2.47 2.85
N GLU A 68 -19.16 2.23 2.41
CA GLU A 68 -18.81 1.05 1.63
C GLU A 68 -17.93 0.12 2.46
N LYS A 69 -18.02 -1.19 2.14
CA LYS A 69 -17.20 -2.23 2.77
C LYS A 69 -16.55 -3.06 1.68
N VAL A 70 -15.34 -3.50 1.93
CA VAL A 70 -14.56 -4.34 1.03
C VAL A 70 -14.33 -5.72 1.63
N THR A 71 -14.17 -6.72 0.76
CA THR A 71 -13.92 -8.12 1.15
C THR A 71 -12.52 -8.58 0.79
N GLU A 72 -11.79 -7.77 0.02
CA GLU A 72 -10.41 -8.05 -0.39
C GLU A 72 -9.62 -6.74 -0.47
N LEU A 73 -8.35 -6.79 -0.13
CA LEU A 73 -7.39 -5.71 -0.39
C LEU A 73 -6.37 -6.16 -1.42
N GLU A 74 -6.02 -5.23 -2.30
CA GLU A 74 -4.95 -5.39 -3.29
C GLU A 74 -4.00 -4.20 -3.17
N TRP A 75 -2.70 -4.46 -3.21
CA TRP A 75 -1.70 -3.40 -3.19
C TRP A 75 -0.53 -3.76 -4.11
N THR A 76 0.16 -2.73 -4.60
CA THR A 76 1.32 -2.88 -5.47
C THR A 76 2.53 -2.16 -4.89
N VAL A 77 3.66 -2.86 -4.85
CA VAL A 77 4.98 -2.29 -4.54
C VAL A 77 5.81 -2.35 -5.81
N THR A 78 6.36 -1.20 -6.21
CA THR A 78 7.14 -1.05 -7.45
C THR A 78 8.57 -0.65 -7.12
N TYR A 79 9.51 -1.26 -7.84
CA TYR A 79 10.94 -0.95 -7.83
C TYR A 79 11.28 -0.32 -9.18
N ALA A 80 11.20 1.00 -9.26
CA ALA A 80 11.33 1.73 -10.53
C ALA A 80 12.72 1.61 -11.16
N ASN A 81 13.76 1.46 -10.32
CA ASN A 81 15.15 1.29 -10.73
C ASN A 81 15.62 -0.18 -10.68
N GLY A 82 14.66 -1.11 -10.68
CA GLY A 82 14.93 -2.53 -10.54
C GLY A 82 15.05 -3.00 -9.09
N LEU A 83 15.15 -4.30 -8.92
CA LEU A 83 15.42 -4.99 -7.67
C LEU A 83 16.58 -5.96 -7.91
N ALA A 84 17.80 -5.60 -7.53
CA ALA A 84 19.00 -6.38 -7.75
C ALA A 84 20.16 -5.96 -6.85
N GLY A 85 21.08 -6.87 -6.60
CA GLY A 85 22.41 -6.57 -6.11
C GLY A 85 23.41 -6.39 -7.26
N ILE A 86 24.33 -5.45 -7.10
CA ILE A 86 25.41 -5.18 -8.06
C ILE A 86 26.73 -5.40 -7.33
N GLY A 87 27.46 -6.42 -7.71
CA GLY A 87 28.78 -6.72 -7.18
C GLY A 87 29.84 -5.77 -7.71
N ARG A 88 31.03 -5.82 -7.10
CA ARG A 88 32.15 -4.92 -7.43
C ARG A 88 32.63 -5.00 -8.88
N GLU A 89 32.45 -6.14 -9.53
CA GLU A 89 32.82 -6.37 -10.92
C GLU A 89 31.64 -6.14 -11.90
N GLY A 90 30.53 -5.57 -11.40
CA GLY A 90 29.34 -5.27 -12.18
C GLY A 90 28.39 -6.46 -12.38
N GLN A 91 28.66 -7.62 -11.75
CA GLN A 91 27.72 -8.75 -11.82
C GLN A 91 26.42 -8.42 -11.10
N ILE A 92 25.32 -8.74 -11.79
CA ILE A 92 23.97 -8.56 -11.25
C ILE A 92 23.51 -9.87 -10.63
N TYR A 93 22.89 -9.83 -9.44
CA TYR A 93 22.39 -11.01 -8.74
C TYR A 93 21.09 -10.70 -8.00
N GLU A 94 20.37 -11.77 -7.68
CA GLU A 94 19.11 -11.67 -6.94
C GLU A 94 19.32 -11.22 -5.50
N ILE A 95 18.47 -10.31 -5.04
CA ILE A 95 18.38 -9.92 -3.65
C ILE A 95 16.94 -9.95 -3.16
N PRO A 96 16.70 -10.31 -1.89
CA PRO A 96 15.41 -10.15 -1.26
C PRO A 96 15.24 -8.73 -0.72
N THR A 97 14.00 -8.28 -0.68
CA THR A 97 13.56 -7.14 0.12
C THR A 97 12.30 -7.51 0.87
N TYR A 98 12.11 -6.94 2.05
CA TYR A 98 11.02 -7.29 2.94
C TYR A 98 10.21 -6.05 3.28
N TYR A 99 8.89 -6.24 3.42
CA TYR A 99 8.00 -5.21 3.92
C TYR A 99 6.87 -5.81 4.74
N VAL A 100 6.27 -4.98 5.56
CA VAL A 100 5.10 -5.32 6.37
C VAL A 100 3.94 -4.48 5.88
N PHE A 101 2.88 -5.17 5.46
CA PHE A 101 1.59 -4.58 5.17
C PHE A 101 0.65 -4.89 6.33
N GLU A 102 -0.07 -3.91 6.80
CA GLU A 102 -1.02 -4.09 7.89
C GLU A 102 -2.36 -3.47 7.52
N TYR A 103 -3.43 -4.13 7.95
CA TYR A 103 -4.78 -3.61 7.81
C TYR A 103 -5.60 -3.80 9.09
N ARG A 104 -6.64 -3.03 9.23
CA ARG A 104 -7.66 -3.20 10.27
C ARG A 104 -9.00 -2.63 9.83
N ASP A 105 -10.06 -2.99 10.54
CA ASP A 105 -11.38 -2.40 10.39
C ASP A 105 -11.43 -1.02 11.09
N MET A 106 -11.83 0.00 10.36
CA MET A 106 -11.98 1.36 10.90
C MET A 106 -13.18 1.51 11.83
N ASP A 107 -14.19 0.64 11.69
CA ASP A 107 -15.43 0.70 12.47
C ASP A 107 -15.28 -0.04 13.81
N VAL A 108 -14.27 -0.87 13.95
CA VAL A 108 -13.99 -1.65 15.16
C VAL A 108 -12.63 -1.23 15.70
N ALA A 109 -12.56 -0.77 16.93
CA ALA A 109 -11.30 -0.52 17.61
C ALA A 109 -10.57 -1.86 17.82
N GLY A 110 -9.59 -2.17 16.98
CA GLY A 110 -8.90 -3.44 16.96
C GLY A 110 -7.41 -3.33 16.67
N ALA A 111 -6.72 -4.43 16.93
CA ALA A 111 -5.32 -4.59 16.56
C ALA A 111 -5.15 -4.62 15.03
N TRP A 112 -3.96 -4.25 14.57
CA TRP A 112 -3.58 -4.42 13.18
C TRP A 112 -3.38 -5.89 12.84
N THR A 113 -3.93 -6.33 11.72
CA THR A 113 -3.58 -7.63 11.12
C THR A 113 -2.32 -7.43 10.30
N VAL A 114 -1.29 -8.19 10.62
CA VAL A 114 0.06 -8.06 10.07
C VAL A 114 0.27 -9.06 8.94
N ILE A 115 0.80 -8.61 7.81
CA ILE A 115 1.19 -9.44 6.67
C ILE A 115 2.63 -9.10 6.32
N GLU A 116 3.52 -10.06 6.54
CA GLU A 116 4.91 -9.94 6.12
C GLU A 116 5.07 -10.46 4.70
N LYS A 117 5.80 -9.72 3.87
CA LYS A 117 6.05 -10.05 2.47
C LYS A 117 7.53 -9.92 2.13
N MET A 118 7.93 -10.78 1.20
CA MET A 118 9.26 -10.77 0.61
C MET A 118 9.12 -10.71 -0.91
N ASN A 119 9.78 -9.74 -1.53
CA ASN A 119 9.97 -9.69 -2.96
C ASN A 119 11.43 -10.05 -3.28
N VAL A 120 11.66 -10.80 -4.34
CA VAL A 120 12.99 -11.17 -4.81
C VAL A 120 13.14 -10.73 -6.25
N GLY A 121 14.26 -10.12 -6.58
CA GLY A 121 14.56 -9.69 -7.93
C GLY A 121 16.07 -9.71 -8.24
N GLY A 122 16.39 -9.87 -9.52
CA GLY A 122 17.74 -9.91 -10.05
C GLY A 122 17.85 -9.12 -11.36
N SER A 123 17.07 -8.05 -11.53
CA SER A 123 17.07 -7.19 -12.71
C SER A 123 17.12 -5.72 -12.35
N LEU A 124 17.76 -4.93 -13.21
CA LEU A 124 17.78 -3.45 -13.13
C LEU A 124 16.58 -2.82 -13.85
N ASP A 125 15.76 -3.61 -14.52
CA ASP A 125 14.52 -3.13 -15.10
C ASP A 125 13.47 -2.90 -14.02
N ALA A 126 12.54 -1.99 -14.29
CA ALA A 126 11.42 -1.70 -13.38
C ALA A 126 10.59 -2.97 -13.12
N GLN A 127 10.30 -3.24 -11.86
CA GLN A 127 9.52 -4.39 -11.42
C GLN A 127 8.37 -3.96 -10.52
N GLY A 128 7.20 -4.58 -10.69
CA GLY A 128 6.03 -4.36 -9.85
C GLY A 128 5.50 -5.67 -9.28
N PHE A 129 5.23 -5.69 -7.99
CA PHE A 129 4.68 -6.84 -7.27
C PHE A 129 3.32 -6.46 -6.71
N THR A 130 2.28 -7.14 -7.21
CA THR A 130 0.90 -6.93 -6.76
C THR A 130 0.48 -8.09 -5.89
N GLU A 131 0.01 -7.78 -4.70
CA GLU A 131 -0.41 -8.72 -3.70
C GLU A 131 -1.88 -8.54 -3.36
N ARG A 132 -2.51 -9.61 -2.87
CA ARG A 132 -3.91 -9.61 -2.45
C ARG A 132 -4.09 -10.33 -1.13
N VAL A 133 -5.09 -9.90 -0.39
CA VAL A 133 -5.55 -10.57 0.82
C VAL A 133 -7.08 -10.52 0.89
N SER A 134 -7.68 -11.69 1.10
CA SER A 134 -9.11 -11.77 1.43
C SER A 134 -9.32 -11.40 2.89
N LEU A 135 -10.29 -10.55 3.15
CA LEU A 135 -10.64 -10.12 4.49
C LEU A 135 -11.58 -11.16 5.14
N PRO A 136 -11.55 -11.33 6.46
CA PRO A 136 -12.37 -12.32 7.16
C PRO A 136 -13.88 -12.01 7.09
N TYR A 137 -14.23 -10.76 6.84
CA TYR A 137 -15.59 -10.27 6.62
C TYR A 137 -15.55 -8.95 5.84
N ALA A 138 -16.67 -8.50 5.33
CA ALA A 138 -16.77 -7.20 4.66
C ALA A 138 -16.59 -6.07 5.67
N MET A 139 -15.55 -5.27 5.55
CA MET A 139 -15.18 -4.20 6.49
C MET A 139 -14.79 -2.90 5.79
N ARG A 140 -14.84 -1.80 6.52
CA ARG A 140 -14.20 -0.55 6.13
C ARG A 140 -12.73 -0.62 6.51
N ALA A 141 -11.95 -1.20 5.61
CA ALA A 141 -10.54 -1.40 5.88
C ALA A 141 -9.73 -0.11 5.73
N GLU A 142 -8.75 0.06 6.61
CA GLU A 142 -7.61 0.94 6.38
C GLU A 142 -6.32 0.14 6.41
N ALA A 143 -5.34 0.58 5.63
CA ALA A 143 -4.08 -0.12 5.48
C ALA A 143 -2.88 0.81 5.62
N ARG A 144 -1.78 0.24 6.08
CA ARG A 144 -0.48 0.89 6.17
C ARG A 144 0.63 -0.08 5.79
N ILE A 145 1.76 0.44 5.36
CA ILE A 145 2.90 -0.36 4.92
C ILE A 145 4.20 0.25 5.41
N ARG A 146 5.19 -0.58 5.66
CA ARG A 146 6.57 -0.15 5.90
C ARG A 146 7.55 -1.13 5.26
N LYS A 147 8.67 -0.63 4.79
CA LYS A 147 9.81 -1.47 4.39
C LYS A 147 10.55 -1.94 5.64
N GLN A 148 11.05 -3.17 5.62
CA GLN A 148 11.92 -3.69 6.65
C GLN A 148 13.38 -3.54 6.20
N TYR A 149 14.27 -3.25 7.15
CA TYR A 149 15.69 -3.30 6.89
C TYR A 149 16.14 -4.74 6.70
N VAL A 150 17.03 -4.96 5.75
CA VAL A 150 17.65 -6.26 5.48
C VAL A 150 19.15 -6.12 5.68
N ASP A 151 19.69 -6.82 6.65
CA ASP A 151 21.13 -6.98 6.76
C ASP A 151 21.63 -7.95 5.69
N ARG A 152 22.68 -7.58 4.97
CA ARG A 152 23.28 -8.37 3.90
C ARG A 152 24.74 -8.67 4.23
N PRO A 153 25.00 -9.56 5.20
CA PRO A 153 26.35 -9.90 5.60
C PRO A 153 27.17 -10.45 4.43
N GLY A 154 28.43 -10.07 4.35
CA GLY A 154 29.32 -10.48 3.26
C GLY A 154 29.21 -9.69 1.96
N ARG A 155 28.30 -8.69 1.91
CA ARG A 155 28.05 -7.84 0.75
C ARG A 155 28.30 -6.35 1.05
N ILE A 156 29.22 -6.06 1.95
CA ILE A 156 29.48 -4.73 2.53
C ILE A 156 29.81 -3.65 1.47
N ASN A 157 30.35 -4.07 0.32
CA ASN A 157 30.76 -3.15 -0.74
C ASN A 157 29.96 -3.32 -2.04
N ASP A 158 28.89 -4.11 -2.01
CA ASP A 158 28.00 -4.28 -3.15
C ASP A 158 26.91 -3.21 -3.08
N GLU A 159 26.50 -2.72 -4.23
CA GLU A 159 25.35 -1.81 -4.34
C GLU A 159 24.06 -2.63 -4.35
N ALA A 160 23.04 -2.16 -3.65
CA ALA A 160 21.70 -2.74 -3.75
C ALA A 160 20.74 -1.74 -4.40
N ARG A 161 20.06 -2.19 -5.44
CA ARG A 161 18.92 -1.49 -6.04
C ARG A 161 17.66 -2.09 -5.45
N ASP A 162 17.10 -1.44 -4.46
CA ASP A 162 15.90 -1.93 -3.75
C ASP A 162 14.98 -0.79 -3.30
N ASP A 163 15.04 0.34 -3.98
CA ASP A 163 14.16 1.48 -3.75
C ASP A 163 12.72 1.10 -4.06
N ALA A 164 11.93 0.98 -3.03
CA ALA A 164 10.56 0.52 -3.10
C ALA A 164 9.57 1.69 -3.02
N THR A 165 8.55 1.64 -3.84
CA THR A 165 7.46 2.61 -3.87
C THR A 165 6.12 1.90 -3.76
N TRP A 166 5.27 2.31 -2.83
CA TRP A 166 3.89 1.87 -2.78
C TRP A 166 3.07 2.65 -3.81
N THR A 167 2.68 1.99 -4.89
CA THR A 167 2.10 2.64 -6.07
C THR A 167 0.59 2.50 -6.15
N ASP A 168 0.01 1.49 -5.50
CA ASP A 168 -1.42 1.23 -5.60
C ASP A 168 -1.97 0.59 -4.33
N LEU A 169 -3.20 0.97 -3.96
CA LEU A 169 -4.01 0.35 -2.91
C LEU A 169 -5.46 0.35 -3.33
N ARG A 170 -6.05 -0.83 -3.39
CA ARG A 170 -7.45 -1.02 -3.78
C ARG A 170 -8.19 -1.88 -2.77
N GLY A 171 -9.36 -1.40 -2.39
CA GLY A 171 -10.38 -2.24 -1.78
C GLY A 171 -11.26 -2.84 -2.86
N ARG A 172 -11.48 -4.14 -2.81
CA ARG A 172 -12.32 -4.87 -3.76
C ARG A 172 -13.55 -5.41 -3.04
N MET A 173 -14.69 -5.30 -3.71
CA MET A 173 -15.93 -5.94 -3.29
C MET A 173 -16.14 -7.16 -4.18
N GLN A 174 -16.10 -8.35 -3.59
CA GLN A 174 -16.54 -9.57 -4.25
C GLN A 174 -18.05 -9.72 -4.00
N ASN A 175 -18.82 -8.97 -4.75
CA ASN A 175 -20.28 -9.14 -4.76
C ASN A 175 -20.65 -10.23 -5.77
N SER A 176 -21.75 -10.92 -5.51
CA SER A 176 -22.38 -11.77 -6.51
C SER A 176 -22.61 -10.99 -7.80
N PRO A 177 -22.60 -11.63 -8.96
CA PRO A 177 -22.79 -10.93 -10.22
C PRO A 177 -24.00 -10.02 -10.14
N THR A 178 -23.80 -8.74 -10.49
CA THR A 178 -24.89 -7.77 -10.51
C THR A 178 -25.85 -8.16 -11.63
N SER A 179 -27.12 -8.36 -11.30
CA SER A 179 -28.16 -8.57 -12.31
C SER A 179 -28.60 -7.22 -12.86
N TYR A 180 -28.56 -7.08 -14.17
CA TYR A 180 -29.05 -5.91 -14.88
C TYR A 180 -30.30 -6.31 -15.69
N PRO A 181 -31.50 -6.26 -15.11
CA PRO A 181 -32.72 -6.62 -15.85
C PRO A 181 -32.90 -5.76 -17.09
N GLY A 182 -33.13 -6.39 -18.25
CA GLY A 182 -33.30 -5.70 -19.51
C GLY A 182 -32.03 -5.27 -20.24
N LEU A 183 -30.84 -5.62 -19.72
CA LEU A 183 -29.56 -5.38 -20.40
C LEU A 183 -28.88 -6.71 -20.73
N THR A 184 -28.33 -6.81 -21.93
CA THR A 184 -27.41 -7.88 -22.29
C THR A 184 -25.99 -7.42 -21.95
N VAL A 185 -25.33 -8.09 -21.02
CA VAL A 185 -23.93 -7.82 -20.65
C VAL A 185 -23.04 -8.92 -21.22
N MET A 186 -22.02 -8.55 -21.95
CA MET A 186 -21.01 -9.47 -22.47
C MET A 186 -19.64 -9.12 -21.88
N THR A 187 -19.01 -10.09 -21.25
CA THR A 187 -17.63 -9.97 -20.79
C THR A 187 -16.72 -10.70 -21.75
N CYS A 188 -15.78 -9.98 -22.36
CA CYS A 188 -14.76 -10.57 -23.24
C CYS A 188 -13.45 -10.70 -22.49
N ASN A 189 -12.89 -11.91 -22.45
CA ASN A 189 -11.53 -12.15 -21.96
C ASN A 189 -10.59 -12.28 -23.17
N ILE A 190 -9.82 -11.23 -23.43
CA ILE A 190 -8.91 -11.17 -24.58
C ILE A 190 -7.50 -11.56 -24.09
N ARG A 191 -6.99 -12.69 -24.61
CA ARG A 191 -5.57 -13.02 -24.44
C ARG A 191 -4.82 -12.49 -25.66
N GLY A 192 -3.90 -11.56 -25.41
CA GLY A 192 -2.91 -11.14 -26.39
C GLY A 192 -1.92 -12.29 -26.62
N GLY A 193 -1.65 -12.59 -27.88
CA GLY A 193 -0.54 -13.45 -28.31
C GLY A 193 0.54 -12.60 -28.98
N ASP A 194 1.71 -13.20 -29.24
CA ASP A 194 2.91 -12.54 -29.80
C ASP A 194 2.68 -11.77 -31.13
N ARG A 195 1.49 -11.85 -31.70
CA ARG A 195 1.12 -11.16 -32.94
C ARG A 195 0.34 -9.85 -32.75
N LEU A 196 0.15 -9.41 -31.52
CA LEU A 196 -0.53 -8.15 -31.19
C LEU A 196 0.43 -7.02 -30.81
N SER A 197 1.72 -7.19 -31.03
CA SER A 197 2.69 -6.09 -31.00
C SER A 197 2.65 -5.37 -32.34
N ALA A 198 2.02 -4.21 -32.37
CA ALA A 198 2.17 -3.23 -33.44
C ALA A 198 3.18 -2.19 -33.04
#